data_3f0130d9f6f69c67c3a3f8ee1d2126bc
#
_entry.id   3f0130d9f6f69c67c3a3f8ee1d2126bc
#
_cell.length_a   1.000
_cell.length_b   1.000
_cell.length_c   1.000
_cell.angle_alpha   90.00
_cell.angle_beta   90.00
_cell.angle_gamma   90.00
#
_symmetry.space_group_name_H-M   'P 1'
#
loop_
_entity.id
_entity.type
_entity.pdbx_description
1 polymer ?
#
loop_
_entity_poly.entity_id
_entity_poly.type
_entity_poly.pdbx_seq_one_letter_code
_entity_poly.pdbx_strand_id
1 'polypeptide(L)' 'MSELNRFLGKKVVIQLNSGFKKYGVLLSFDSLFLTLQFRDGKHEIIPLASVGAVYLDGRDAGVMA' A
#
# COMPACT_ATOMS: atom_id res chain seq x y z
N MET A 1 -10.97 10.56 4.45
CA MET A 1 -10.47 10.25 4.70
C MET A 1 -10.08 9.47 4.19
N SER A 2 -10.48 9.06 3.59
CA SER A 2 -9.70 8.45 3.37
C SER A 2 -9.41 8.30 2.02
N GLU A 3 -8.43 9.04 1.59
CA GLU A 3 -7.87 8.93 0.32
C GLU A 3 -7.40 7.52 0.08
N LEU A 4 -7.06 6.77 1.11
CA LEU A 4 -6.62 5.39 0.96
C LEU A 4 -7.71 4.47 0.48
N ASN A 5 -8.94 4.88 0.63
CA ASN A 5 -10.05 4.04 0.22
C ASN A 5 -9.95 3.60 -1.22
N ARG A 6 -9.47 4.45 -2.07
CA ARG A 6 -9.40 4.13 -3.49
C ARG A 6 -8.31 3.15 -3.83
N PHE A 7 -7.43 2.84 -2.87
CA PHE A 7 -6.38 1.87 -3.09
C PHE A 7 -6.73 0.49 -2.56
N LEU A 8 -7.86 0.33 -1.88
CA LEU A 8 -8.22 -0.96 -1.31
C LEU A 8 -8.35 -2.01 -2.40
N GLY A 9 -7.72 -3.15 -2.15
CA GLY A 9 -7.77 -4.27 -3.08
C GLY A 9 -6.84 -4.13 -4.27
N LYS A 10 -6.07 -3.06 -4.34
CA LYS A 10 -5.22 -2.80 -5.50
C LYS A 10 -3.76 -3.00 -5.15
N LYS A 11 -2.96 -3.26 -6.16
CA LYS A 11 -1.52 -3.35 -5.97
C LYS A 11 -0.97 -1.96 -5.80
N VAL A 12 -0.26 -1.75 -4.70
CA VAL A 12 0.25 -0.44 -4.35
C VAL A 12 1.72 -0.51 -4.00
N VAL A 13 2.34 0.64 -4.02
CA VAL A 13 3.69 0.83 -3.51
C VAL A 13 3.56 1.71 -2.29
N ILE A 14 4.08 1.22 -1.17
CA ILE A 14 4.11 1.99 0.07
C ILE A 14 5.53 2.47 0.26
N GLN A 15 5.73 3.76 0.21
CA GLN A 15 7.05 4.33 0.45
C GLN A 15 7.12 4.76 1.91
N LEU A 16 8.06 4.20 2.63
CA LEU A 16 8.24 4.53 4.04
C LEU A 16 9.05 5.81 4.17
N ASN A 17 8.94 6.45 5.32
CA ASN A 17 9.70 7.66 5.58
C ASN A 17 11.20 7.44 5.48
N SER A 18 11.64 6.20 5.71
CA SER A 18 13.06 5.86 5.60
C SER A 18 13.55 5.77 4.15
N GLY A 19 12.62 5.78 3.20
CA GLY A 19 12.99 5.63 1.80
C GLY A 19 12.76 4.24 1.26
N PHE A 20 12.56 3.25 2.12
CA PHE A 20 12.27 1.91 1.66
C PHE A 20 10.89 1.87 1.03
N LYS A 21 10.72 0.99 0.07
CA LYS A 21 9.44 0.78 -0.58
C LYS A 21 8.99 -0.64 -0.36
N LYS A 22 7.68 -0.81 -0.17
CA LYS A 22 7.07 -2.12 -0.04
C LYS A 22 5.98 -2.24 -1.08
N TYR A 23 5.89 -3.41 -1.69
CA TYR A 23 4.98 -3.64 -2.81
C TYR A 23 4.00 -4.73 -2.43
N GLY A 24 2.73 -4.51 -2.64
CA GLY A 24 1.73 -5.51 -2.34
C GLY A 24 0.32 -4.98 -2.56
N VAL A 25 -0.64 -5.75 -2.07
CA VAL A 25 -2.05 -5.37 -2.20
C VAL A 25 -2.50 -4.76 -0.88
N LEU A 26 -3.15 -3.62 -0.93
CA LEU A 26 -3.67 -3.00 0.27
C LEU A 26 -4.95 -3.71 0.66
N LEU A 27 -4.92 -4.43 1.77
CA LEU A 27 -6.08 -5.20 2.22
C LEU A 27 -7.03 -4.38 3.07
N SER A 28 -6.48 -3.57 3.96
CA SER A 28 -7.31 -2.79 4.88
C SER A 28 -6.47 -1.69 5.50
N PHE A 29 -7.14 -0.77 6.15
CA PHE A 29 -6.46 0.29 6.89
C PHE A 29 -7.42 0.89 7.91
N ASP A 30 -6.86 1.53 8.90
CA ASP A 30 -7.64 2.33 9.82
C ASP A 30 -6.83 3.61 10.12
N SER A 31 -7.14 4.29 11.21
CA SER A 31 -6.48 5.56 11.49
C SER A 31 -5.03 5.42 11.95
N LEU A 32 -4.60 4.21 12.30
CA LEU A 32 -3.27 3.99 12.84
C LEU A 32 -2.40 3.08 11.99
N PHE A 33 -2.99 2.12 11.29
CA PHE A 33 -2.24 1.10 10.58
C PHE A 33 -2.86 0.79 9.22
N LEU A 34 -2.04 0.26 8.33
CA LEU A 34 -2.56 -0.38 7.13
C LEU A 34 -2.01 -1.79 7.06
N THR A 35 -2.70 -2.66 6.34
CA THR A 35 -2.30 -4.05 6.16
C THR A 35 -2.03 -4.29 4.70
N LEU A 36 -0.83 -4.79 4.42
CA LEU A 36 -0.39 -5.05 3.06
C LEU A 36 -0.18 -6.55 2.90
N GLN A 37 -0.63 -7.10 1.77
CA GLN A 37 -0.39 -8.50 1.46
C GLN A 37 0.65 -8.61 0.38
N PHE A 38 1.73 -9.35 0.67
CA PHE A 38 2.81 -9.54 -0.27
C PHE A 38 2.49 -10.67 -1.24
N ARG A 39 3.30 -10.77 -2.28
CA ARG A 39 3.09 -11.76 -3.33
C ARG A 39 3.04 -13.18 -2.78
N ASP A 40 3.82 -13.49 -1.75
CA ASP A 40 3.86 -14.84 -1.20
C ASP A 40 2.67 -15.11 -0.26
N GLY A 41 1.75 -14.19 -0.14
CA GLY A 41 0.57 -14.35 0.70
C GLY A 41 0.74 -13.87 2.11
N LYS A 42 1.94 -13.48 2.50
CA LYS A 42 2.15 -12.95 3.85
C LYS A 42 1.62 -11.55 3.98
N HIS A 43 1.23 -11.20 5.18
CA HIS A 43 0.69 -9.88 5.47
C HIS A 43 1.64 -9.11 6.36
N GLU A 44 1.63 -7.81 6.24
CA GLU A 44 2.38 -6.95 7.15
C GLU A 44 1.51 -5.79 7.55
N ILE A 45 1.52 -5.46 8.84
CA ILE A 45 0.79 -4.32 9.36
C ILE A 45 1.80 -3.20 9.51
N ILE A 46 1.53 -2.08 8.86
CA ILE A 46 2.46 -0.96 8.79
C ILE A 46 1.84 0.25 9.46
N PRO A 47 2.53 0.86 10.42
CA PRO A 47 1.99 2.07 11.06
C PRO A 47 1.90 3.19 10.04
N LEU A 48 0.79 3.88 10.00
CA LEU A 48 0.64 5.00 9.09
C LEU A 48 1.67 6.09 9.36
N ALA A 49 2.12 6.21 10.59
CA ALA A 49 3.13 7.19 10.93
C ALA A 49 4.47 6.94 10.22
N SER A 50 4.69 5.71 9.75
CA SER A 50 5.90 5.37 9.03
C SER A 50 5.79 5.57 7.52
N VAL A 51 4.60 5.88 7.05
CA VAL A 51 4.33 5.94 5.61
C VAL A 51 4.56 7.36 5.10
N GLY A 52 5.37 7.48 4.07
CA GLY A 52 5.59 8.78 3.42
C GLY A 52 4.69 8.98 2.22
N ALA A 53 4.40 7.91 1.50
CA ALA A 53 3.55 8.03 0.31
C ALA A 53 2.96 6.67 -0.04
N VAL A 54 1.81 6.69 -0.70
CA VAL A 54 1.16 5.49 -1.21
C VAL A 54 0.75 5.79 -2.64
N TYR A 55 1.09 4.89 -3.56
CA TYR A 55 0.65 5.09 -4.94
C TYR A 55 0.46 3.74 -5.62
N LEU A 56 -0.24 3.76 -6.74
CA LEU A 56 -0.51 2.53 -7.45
C LEU A 56 0.78 1.95 -8.00
N ASP A 57 0.88 0.62 -7.95
CA ASP A 57 1.99 -0.07 -8.58
C ASP A 57 1.91 0.20 -10.08
N GLY A 58 3.03 0.57 -10.66
CA GLY A 58 3.07 0.93 -12.08
C GLY A 58 2.60 -0.17 -12.99
N ARG A 59 2.77 -1.43 -12.58
CA ARG A 59 2.32 -2.54 -13.41
C ARG A 59 0.81 -2.59 -13.48
N ASP A 60 0.16 -2.20 -12.39
CA ASP A 60 -1.29 -2.16 -12.37
C ASP A 60 -1.77 -1.01 -13.23
N ALA A 61 -1.13 0.11 -13.12
CA ALA A 61 -1.48 1.27 -13.91
C ALA A 61 -1.22 1.02 -15.40
N GLY A 62 -0.16 0.30 -15.70
CA GLY A 62 0.19 0.01 -17.08
C GLY A 62 -0.87 -0.80 -17.82
N VAL A 63 -1.56 -1.63 -17.08
CA VAL A 63 -2.60 -2.44 -17.67
C VAL A 63 -3.73 -1.57 -18.20
N MET A 64 -3.90 -0.42 -17.59
CA MET A 64 -4.97 0.47 -17.96
C MET A 64 -4.65 1.28 -19.20
N ALA A 65 -3.40 1.38 -19.50
CA ALA A 65 -2.99 2.18 -20.66
C ALA A 65 -3.24 1.47 -21.99
#